data_edebdfe771333629b68879ba6d7b32cd
#
_entry.id   edebdfe771333629b68879ba6d7b32cd
#
_cell.length_a   1.000
_cell.length_b   1.000
_cell.length_c   1.000
_cell.angle_alpha   90.00
_cell.angle_beta   90.00
_cell.angle_gamma   90.00
#
_symmetry.space_group_name_H-M   'P 1'
#
loop_
_entity.id
_entity.type
_entity.pdbx_description
1 polymer ?
#
loop_
_entity_poly.entity_id
_entity_poly.type
_entity_poly.pdbx_seq_one_letter_code
_entity_poly.pdbx_strand_id
1 'polypeptide(L)'
;MTDKTAPAATALIDMRNISIAFGGIRAVDDASIDLFPGEVVALLGHNGAGKSTLIKILSGAYKRDSGQIFVNGEEASISNPRDAKKYGIETIYQTLALADNVDAAANLFLGRELMTAWGTLDDVAMEAEARKVMGRLNPRFQRFKEPVIKLSGGQRQSVAIARAILFNARILIMDEPTAALGPQETAQVGELVKQLKSDGIGIFLISHDIHDVFELADRVCVMKNGQVVGTARTTDVTQDEVLGMIILGKCPPGAIPGPGALKIAARDQARSRLPDT
;
A
#
# COMPACT_ATOMS: atom_id res chain seq x y z
N MET A 1 17.07 39.17 2.63
CA MET A 1 17.22 37.77 3.08
C MET A 1 16.15 36.99 2.38
N THR A 2 16.50 36.35 1.28
CA THR A 2 15.56 35.57 0.45
C THR A 2 15.41 34.20 1.07
N ASP A 3 14.20 33.94 1.57
CA ASP A 3 13.75 32.64 2.07
C ASP A 3 13.83 31.63 0.91
N LYS A 4 14.83 30.75 0.93
CA LYS A 4 14.93 29.61 0.02
C LYS A 4 13.95 28.57 0.53
N THR A 5 12.68 28.65 0.10
CA THR A 5 11.75 27.52 0.16
C THR A 5 12.41 26.34 -0.58
N ALA A 6 12.77 25.31 0.19
CA ALA A 6 13.21 24.05 -0.40
C ALA A 6 12.12 23.57 -1.40
N PRO A 7 12.51 23.05 -2.57
CA PRO A 7 11.53 22.56 -3.53
C PRO A 7 10.67 21.50 -2.84
N ALA A 8 9.34 21.66 -2.90
CA ALA A 8 8.41 20.68 -2.37
C ALA A 8 8.75 19.31 -2.98
N ALA A 9 8.94 18.30 -2.14
CA ALA A 9 9.28 16.96 -2.61
C ALA A 9 8.20 16.49 -3.59
N THR A 10 8.63 16.02 -4.76
CA THR A 10 7.70 15.47 -5.76
C THR A 10 7.11 14.16 -5.23
N ALA A 11 5.80 14.04 -5.26
CA ALA A 11 5.13 12.82 -4.86
C ALA A 11 5.51 11.66 -5.80
N LEU A 12 5.74 10.46 -5.24
CA LEU A 12 5.89 9.22 -6.01
C LEU A 12 4.58 8.87 -6.71
N ILE A 13 3.47 9.02 -5.98
CA ILE A 13 2.11 8.83 -6.48
C ILE A 13 1.28 10.04 -6.10
N ASP A 14 0.47 10.51 -7.05
CA ASP A 14 -0.59 11.47 -6.80
C ASP A 14 -1.82 11.05 -7.61
N MET A 15 -2.81 10.54 -6.90
CA MET A 15 -4.11 10.14 -7.46
C MET A 15 -5.11 11.25 -7.22
N ARG A 16 -5.70 11.79 -8.27
CA ARG A 16 -6.62 12.93 -8.21
C ARG A 16 -7.99 12.59 -8.72
N ASN A 17 -9.02 12.86 -7.91
CA ASN A 17 -10.44 12.76 -8.26
C ASN A 17 -10.83 11.40 -8.85
N ILE A 18 -10.27 10.31 -8.33
CA ILE A 18 -10.48 8.95 -8.82
C ILE A 18 -11.90 8.49 -8.54
N SER A 19 -12.57 8.01 -9.58
CA SER A 19 -13.90 7.40 -9.45
C SER A 19 -14.01 6.11 -10.26
N ILE A 20 -14.78 5.17 -9.71
CA ILE A 20 -15.19 3.93 -10.38
C ILE A 20 -16.52 3.45 -9.84
N ALA A 21 -17.36 2.93 -10.75
CA ALA A 21 -18.64 2.34 -10.40
C ALA A 21 -18.78 0.92 -10.96
N PHE A 22 -19.48 0.06 -10.23
CA PHE A 22 -19.81 -1.30 -10.64
C PHE A 22 -21.32 -1.50 -10.53
N GLY A 23 -21.99 -1.79 -11.66
CA GLY A 23 -23.43 -2.05 -11.68
C GLY A 23 -24.27 -0.93 -11.02
N GLY A 24 -23.89 0.33 -11.20
CA GLY A 24 -24.57 1.49 -10.60
C GLY A 24 -24.13 1.86 -9.18
N ILE A 25 -23.30 1.06 -8.52
CA ILE A 25 -22.75 1.35 -7.19
C ILE A 25 -21.39 2.03 -7.37
N ARG A 26 -21.22 3.26 -6.87
CA ARG A 26 -19.92 3.94 -6.83
C ARG A 26 -19.08 3.34 -5.72
N ALA A 27 -18.10 2.53 -6.11
CA ALA A 27 -17.16 1.90 -5.19
C ALA A 27 -16.06 2.87 -4.72
N VAL A 28 -15.65 3.81 -5.60
CA VAL A 28 -14.81 4.96 -5.28
C VAL A 28 -15.46 6.18 -5.94
N ASP A 29 -15.57 7.28 -5.20
CA ASP A 29 -16.24 8.51 -5.62
C ASP A 29 -15.37 9.72 -5.23
N ASP A 30 -14.70 10.30 -6.21
CA ASP A 30 -13.89 11.52 -6.07
C ASP A 30 -12.76 11.40 -5.03
N ALA A 31 -12.08 10.26 -5.00
CA ALA A 31 -11.00 10.01 -4.05
C ALA A 31 -9.67 10.54 -4.57
N SER A 32 -8.96 11.26 -3.69
CA SER A 32 -7.59 11.74 -3.94
C SER A 32 -6.67 11.27 -2.82
N ILE A 33 -5.48 10.78 -3.18
CA ILE A 33 -4.47 10.31 -2.24
C ILE A 33 -3.09 10.43 -2.88
N ASP A 34 -2.10 10.81 -2.10
CA ASP A 34 -0.71 10.95 -2.51
C ASP A 34 0.22 10.10 -1.65
N LEU A 35 1.45 9.90 -2.12
CA LEU A 35 2.50 9.14 -1.45
C LEU A 35 3.85 9.74 -1.82
N PHE A 36 4.69 9.99 -0.82
CA PHE A 36 6.04 10.54 -1.00
C PHE A 36 7.13 9.46 -0.85
N PRO A 37 8.37 9.74 -1.34
CA PRO A 37 9.50 8.85 -1.13
C PRO A 37 9.76 8.60 0.36
N GLY A 38 9.92 7.32 0.75
CA GLY A 38 10.18 6.95 2.13
C GLY A 38 9.02 7.24 3.08
N GLU A 39 7.80 7.32 2.58
CA GLU A 39 6.58 7.51 3.36
C GLU A 39 5.77 6.21 3.42
N VAL A 40 5.15 5.95 4.56
CA VAL A 40 4.14 4.90 4.74
C VAL A 40 2.79 5.58 4.96
N VAL A 41 1.86 5.40 4.02
CA VAL A 41 0.48 5.89 4.12
C VAL A 41 -0.45 4.73 4.38
N ALA A 42 -1.09 4.71 5.56
CA ALA A 42 -2.09 3.70 5.88
C ALA A 42 -3.47 4.09 5.34
N LEU A 43 -4.09 3.17 4.61
CA LEU A 43 -5.44 3.33 4.07
C LEU A 43 -6.43 2.58 4.94
N LEU A 44 -7.26 3.31 5.67
CA LEU A 44 -8.18 2.82 6.69
C LEU A 44 -9.64 3.01 6.29
N GLY A 45 -10.54 2.27 6.94
CA GLY A 45 -11.98 2.33 6.74
C GLY A 45 -12.66 0.97 6.89
N HIS A 46 -13.98 0.96 7.00
CA HIS A 46 -14.76 -0.29 7.07
C HIS A 46 -14.63 -1.16 5.82
N ASN A 47 -15.04 -2.43 5.93
CA ASN A 47 -15.23 -3.28 4.76
C ASN A 47 -16.25 -2.63 3.81
N GLY A 48 -15.91 -2.61 2.51
CA GLY A 48 -16.72 -1.91 1.51
C GLY A 48 -16.49 -0.38 1.44
N ALA A 49 -15.56 0.20 2.22
CA ALA A 49 -15.26 1.64 2.17
C ALA A 49 -14.62 2.11 0.86
N GLY A 50 -14.16 1.18 -0.01
CA GLY A 50 -13.51 1.50 -1.29
C GLY A 50 -11.99 1.33 -1.30
N LYS A 51 -11.34 1.01 -0.16
CA LYS A 51 -9.88 0.87 -0.03
C LYS A 51 -9.26 -0.05 -1.08
N SER A 52 -9.66 -1.31 -1.07
CA SER A 52 -9.13 -2.31 -1.99
C SER A 52 -9.45 -1.97 -3.46
N THR A 53 -10.56 -1.28 -3.72
CA THR A 53 -10.90 -0.81 -5.07
C THR A 53 -9.95 0.30 -5.52
N LEU A 54 -9.67 1.30 -4.66
CA LEU A 54 -8.73 2.37 -4.95
C LEU A 54 -7.33 1.82 -5.26
N ILE A 55 -6.86 0.90 -4.43
CA ILE A 55 -5.56 0.24 -4.61
C ILE A 55 -5.53 -0.66 -5.86
N LYS A 56 -6.62 -1.34 -6.20
CA LYS A 56 -6.74 -2.12 -7.44
C LYS A 56 -6.70 -1.25 -8.68
N ILE A 57 -7.14 0.00 -8.60
CA ILE A 57 -6.96 0.97 -9.68
C ILE A 57 -5.47 1.32 -9.82
N LEU A 58 -4.77 1.60 -8.73
CA LEU A 58 -3.35 1.92 -8.75
C LEU A 58 -2.49 0.73 -9.25
N SER A 59 -2.84 -0.49 -8.83
CA SER A 59 -2.16 -1.71 -9.30
C SER A 59 -2.54 -2.13 -10.74
N GLY A 60 -3.46 -1.40 -11.38
CA GLY A 60 -3.92 -1.70 -12.74
C GLY A 60 -4.87 -2.91 -12.85
N ALA A 61 -5.35 -3.46 -11.74
CA ALA A 61 -6.33 -4.55 -11.74
C ALA A 61 -7.73 -4.05 -12.14
N TYR A 62 -8.03 -2.77 -11.88
CA TYR A 62 -9.25 -2.10 -12.32
C TYR A 62 -8.90 -0.83 -13.10
N LYS A 63 -9.67 -0.57 -14.15
CA LYS A 63 -9.58 0.68 -14.90
C LYS A 63 -10.54 1.70 -14.26
N ARG A 64 -10.03 2.88 -13.89
CA ARG A 64 -10.85 3.99 -13.38
C ARG A 64 -11.80 4.52 -14.45
N ASP A 65 -12.96 5.02 -14.03
CA ASP A 65 -13.91 5.72 -14.91
C ASP A 65 -13.50 7.17 -15.12
N SER A 66 -12.97 7.83 -14.08
CA SER A 66 -12.49 9.22 -14.13
C SER A 66 -11.35 9.47 -13.14
N GLY A 67 -10.75 10.66 -13.23
CA GLY A 67 -9.60 11.08 -12.43
C GLY A 67 -8.28 10.84 -13.13
N GLN A 68 -7.19 11.26 -12.49
CA GLN A 68 -5.83 11.18 -13.02
C GLN A 68 -4.89 10.53 -12.01
N ILE A 69 -3.88 9.85 -12.49
CA ILE A 69 -2.79 9.27 -11.68
C ILE A 69 -1.49 9.86 -12.21
N PHE A 70 -0.69 10.42 -11.31
CA PHE A 70 0.64 10.90 -11.61
C PHE A 70 1.65 10.03 -10.88
N VAL A 71 2.75 9.70 -11.55
CA VAL A 71 3.89 8.98 -10.98
C VAL A 71 5.12 9.85 -11.17
N ASN A 72 5.79 10.22 -10.08
CA ASN A 72 6.91 11.16 -10.08
C ASN A 72 6.59 12.51 -10.78
N GLY A 73 5.34 12.97 -10.66
CA GLY A 73 4.86 14.22 -11.25
C GLY A 73 4.43 14.12 -12.72
N GLU A 74 4.61 12.98 -13.38
CA GLU A 74 4.18 12.75 -14.77
C GLU A 74 2.87 11.94 -14.80
N GLU A 75 1.93 12.32 -15.69
CA GLU A 75 0.67 11.59 -15.81
C GLU A 75 0.90 10.17 -16.31
N ALA A 76 0.40 9.20 -15.54
CA ALA A 76 0.56 7.78 -15.79
C ALA A 76 -0.72 7.14 -16.32
N SER A 77 -0.60 6.41 -17.42
CA SER A 77 -1.70 5.58 -17.94
C SER A 77 -1.55 4.15 -17.43
N ILE A 78 -2.29 3.82 -16.38
CA ILE A 78 -2.31 2.49 -15.79
C ILE A 78 -3.66 1.84 -16.12
N SER A 79 -3.65 0.82 -16.98
CA SER A 79 -4.83 0.11 -17.44
C SER A 79 -4.77 -1.40 -17.19
N ASN A 80 -3.60 -1.92 -16.82
CA ASN A 80 -3.39 -3.32 -16.46
C ASN A 80 -2.18 -3.43 -15.50
N PRO A 81 -1.98 -4.57 -14.82
CA PRO A 81 -0.87 -4.74 -13.87
C PRO A 81 0.53 -4.61 -14.48
N ARG A 82 0.69 -4.87 -15.77
CA ARG A 82 2.00 -4.69 -16.44
C ARG A 82 2.37 -3.22 -16.54
N ASP A 83 1.37 -2.34 -16.72
CA ASP A 83 1.61 -0.90 -16.75
C ASP A 83 2.04 -0.40 -15.36
N ALA A 84 1.36 -0.82 -14.29
CA ALA A 84 1.75 -0.49 -12.91
C ALA A 84 3.20 -0.88 -12.62
N LYS A 85 3.61 -2.09 -13.03
CA LYS A 85 4.99 -2.59 -12.85
C LYS A 85 6.04 -1.76 -13.61
N LYS A 86 5.73 -1.20 -14.78
CA LYS A 86 6.65 -0.29 -15.50
C LYS A 86 6.97 0.97 -14.70
N TYR A 87 6.02 1.43 -13.86
CA TYR A 87 6.20 2.56 -12.96
C TYR A 87 6.81 2.16 -11.60
N GLY A 88 7.22 0.90 -11.44
CA GLY A 88 7.78 0.39 -10.18
C GLY A 88 6.74 0.21 -9.08
N ILE A 89 5.47 0.03 -9.42
CA ILE A 89 4.39 -0.25 -8.48
C ILE A 89 4.22 -1.76 -8.38
N GLU A 90 4.47 -2.33 -7.21
CA GLU A 90 4.27 -3.76 -6.92
C GLU A 90 3.28 -3.92 -5.77
N THR A 91 2.50 -5.00 -5.82
CA THR A 91 1.48 -5.30 -4.82
C THR A 91 1.78 -6.60 -4.11
N ILE A 92 1.79 -6.55 -2.80
CA ILE A 92 1.89 -7.71 -1.91
C ILE A 92 0.49 -7.93 -1.34
N TYR A 93 -0.18 -8.95 -1.86
CA TYR A 93 -1.52 -9.32 -1.43
C TYR A 93 -1.48 -10.13 -0.13
N GLN A 94 -2.57 -10.15 0.61
CA GLN A 94 -2.74 -10.97 1.81
C GLN A 94 -2.38 -12.46 1.57
N THR A 95 -2.66 -13.00 0.40
CA THR A 95 -2.34 -14.40 0.03
C THR A 95 -0.92 -14.58 -0.50
N LEU A 96 -0.06 -13.55 -0.46
CA LEU A 96 1.35 -13.49 -0.89
C LEU A 96 1.64 -13.94 -2.34
N ALA A 97 0.76 -14.68 -2.99
CA ALA A 97 0.92 -15.23 -4.34
C ALA A 97 2.29 -15.93 -4.53
N LEU A 98 2.69 -16.75 -3.57
CA LEU A 98 3.87 -17.63 -3.63
C LEU A 98 3.44 -19.05 -4.03
N ALA A 99 4.31 -19.75 -4.75
CA ALA A 99 4.12 -21.15 -5.10
C ALA A 99 4.63 -22.02 -3.94
N ASP A 100 3.71 -22.62 -3.19
CA ASP A 100 3.99 -23.34 -1.94
C ASP A 100 4.99 -24.49 -2.06
N ASN A 101 4.97 -25.18 -3.19
CA ASN A 101 5.82 -26.34 -3.48
C ASN A 101 7.17 -25.99 -4.12
N VAL A 102 7.39 -24.71 -4.42
CA VAL A 102 8.63 -24.19 -5.02
C VAL A 102 9.49 -23.55 -3.93
N ASP A 103 10.79 -23.64 -4.06
CA ASP A 103 11.71 -23.05 -3.08
C ASP A 103 11.70 -21.52 -3.08
N ALA A 104 12.31 -20.93 -2.05
CA ALA A 104 12.29 -19.50 -1.86
C ALA A 104 13.02 -18.75 -2.98
N ALA A 105 14.17 -19.26 -3.47
CA ALA A 105 14.93 -18.61 -4.52
C ALA A 105 14.17 -18.58 -5.85
N ALA A 106 13.59 -19.71 -6.25
CA ALA A 106 12.77 -19.78 -7.46
C ALA A 106 11.49 -18.95 -7.36
N ASN A 107 10.86 -18.84 -6.16
CA ASN A 107 9.71 -17.97 -5.95
C ASN A 107 10.02 -16.47 -6.18
N LEU A 108 11.24 -16.00 -5.90
CA LEU A 108 11.62 -14.62 -6.18
C LEU A 108 11.59 -14.33 -7.68
N PHE A 109 11.95 -15.30 -8.51
CA PHE A 109 12.05 -15.13 -9.96
C PHE A 109 10.84 -15.65 -10.75
N LEU A 110 9.81 -16.14 -10.08
CA LEU A 110 8.66 -16.77 -10.73
C LEU A 110 8.03 -15.86 -11.80
N GLY A 111 8.06 -16.33 -13.06
CA GLY A 111 7.62 -15.60 -14.25
C GLY A 111 8.63 -14.57 -14.79
N ARG A 112 9.86 -14.54 -14.24
CA ARG A 112 10.97 -13.67 -14.65
C ARG A 112 12.31 -14.40 -14.42
N GLU A 113 12.33 -15.69 -14.69
CA GLU A 113 13.46 -16.58 -14.44
C GLU A 113 14.68 -16.15 -15.24
N LEU A 114 15.86 -16.27 -14.62
CA LEU A 114 17.14 -16.09 -15.31
C LEU A 114 17.46 -17.33 -16.13
N MET A 115 17.92 -17.11 -17.38
CA MET A 115 18.22 -18.18 -18.32
C MET A 115 19.71 -18.20 -18.62
N THR A 116 20.28 -19.39 -18.73
CA THR A 116 21.63 -19.60 -19.25
C THR A 116 21.68 -19.30 -20.76
N ALA A 117 22.88 -19.19 -21.32
CA ALA A 117 23.07 -19.03 -22.77
C ALA A 117 22.50 -20.20 -23.59
N TRP A 118 22.27 -21.35 -22.96
CA TRP A 118 21.70 -22.56 -23.59
C TRP A 118 20.17 -22.67 -23.48
N GLY A 119 19.51 -21.66 -22.90
CA GLY A 119 18.07 -21.64 -22.76
C GLY A 119 17.52 -22.52 -21.62
N THR A 120 18.34 -22.92 -20.66
CA THR A 120 17.93 -23.57 -19.40
C THR A 120 17.86 -22.57 -18.26
N LEU A 121 17.17 -22.89 -17.16
CA LEU A 121 17.16 -22.06 -15.96
C LEU A 121 18.56 -21.92 -15.38
N ASP A 122 18.92 -20.71 -14.96
CA ASP A 122 20.19 -20.43 -14.25
C ASP A 122 19.91 -20.35 -12.74
N ASP A 123 19.73 -21.53 -12.13
CA ASP A 123 19.44 -21.64 -10.69
C ASP A 123 20.56 -21.05 -9.82
N VAL A 124 21.81 -21.08 -10.30
CA VAL A 124 22.97 -20.54 -9.57
C VAL A 124 22.90 -19.01 -9.52
N ALA A 125 22.66 -18.39 -10.67
CA ALA A 125 22.51 -16.93 -10.73
C ALA A 125 21.27 -16.46 -9.96
N MET A 126 20.14 -17.17 -10.08
CA MET A 126 18.91 -16.86 -9.33
C MET A 126 19.14 -16.97 -7.81
N GLU A 127 19.80 -18.03 -7.33
CA GLU A 127 20.11 -18.16 -5.90
C GLU A 127 21.06 -17.06 -5.42
N ALA A 128 22.07 -16.70 -6.20
CA ALA A 128 23.03 -15.65 -5.85
C ALA A 128 22.33 -14.28 -5.69
N GLU A 129 21.48 -13.89 -6.62
CA GLU A 129 20.71 -12.65 -6.53
C GLU A 129 19.66 -12.70 -5.41
N ALA A 130 19.00 -13.85 -5.20
CA ALA A 130 18.08 -14.05 -4.08
C ALA A 130 18.78 -13.82 -2.73
N ARG A 131 19.99 -14.38 -2.56
CA ARG A 131 20.81 -14.17 -1.34
C ARG A 131 21.21 -12.72 -1.14
N LYS A 132 21.54 -12.00 -2.21
CA LYS A 132 21.90 -10.58 -2.16
C LYS A 132 20.74 -9.71 -1.68
N VAL A 133 19.53 -9.91 -2.25
CA VAL A 133 18.33 -9.14 -1.85
C VAL A 133 17.89 -9.51 -0.43
N MET A 134 17.79 -10.80 -0.13
CA MET A 134 17.41 -11.27 1.21
C MET A 134 18.44 -10.88 2.26
N GLY A 135 19.74 -10.84 1.94
CA GLY A 135 20.79 -10.39 2.85
C GLY A 135 20.61 -8.94 3.31
N ARG A 136 19.95 -8.09 2.50
CA ARG A 136 19.58 -6.73 2.88
C ARG A 136 18.32 -6.70 3.75
N LEU A 137 17.28 -7.48 3.38
CA LEU A 137 15.97 -7.43 4.01
C LEU A 137 15.87 -8.30 5.26
N ASN A 138 16.44 -9.48 5.22
CA ASN A 138 16.44 -10.45 6.31
C ASN A 138 17.77 -11.22 6.35
N PRO A 139 18.83 -10.64 6.94
CA PRO A 139 20.15 -11.26 6.97
C PRO A 139 20.22 -12.65 7.62
N ARG A 140 19.22 -12.98 8.44
CA ARG A 140 19.13 -14.29 9.13
C ARG A 140 18.46 -15.37 8.29
N PHE A 141 17.92 -15.02 7.11
CA PHE A 141 17.27 -15.99 6.23
C PHE A 141 18.29 -16.92 5.57
N GLN A 142 18.14 -18.23 5.75
CA GLN A 142 19.06 -19.25 5.22
C GLN A 142 18.36 -20.33 4.38
N ARG A 143 17.03 -20.35 4.36
CA ARG A 143 16.23 -21.46 3.82
C ARG A 143 15.89 -21.29 2.34
N PHE A 144 16.88 -20.96 1.50
CA PHE A 144 16.69 -20.64 0.08
C PHE A 144 16.20 -21.82 -0.76
N LYS A 145 16.63 -23.04 -0.43
CA LYS A 145 16.29 -24.27 -1.17
C LYS A 145 15.11 -25.04 -0.58
N GLU A 146 14.45 -24.50 0.43
CA GLU A 146 13.31 -25.15 1.01
C GLU A 146 12.01 -24.65 0.36
N PRO A 147 11.03 -25.54 0.10
CA PRO A 147 9.70 -25.16 -0.35
C PRO A 147 9.07 -24.12 0.58
N VAL A 148 8.44 -23.10 -0.01
CA VAL A 148 7.87 -21.97 0.75
C VAL A 148 6.84 -22.40 1.77
N ILE A 149 6.13 -23.52 1.54
CA ILE A 149 5.18 -24.08 2.53
C ILE A 149 5.83 -24.42 3.88
N LYS A 150 7.13 -24.69 3.92
CA LYS A 150 7.87 -24.98 5.16
C LYS A 150 8.38 -23.75 5.90
N LEU A 151 8.23 -22.58 5.30
CA LEU A 151 8.63 -21.31 5.89
C LEU A 151 7.58 -20.80 6.86
N SER A 152 8.00 -20.05 7.89
CA SER A 152 7.08 -19.33 8.77
C SER A 152 6.34 -18.21 8.01
N GLY A 153 5.25 -17.69 8.58
CA GLY A 153 4.49 -16.58 7.99
C GLY A 153 5.36 -15.36 7.69
N GLY A 154 6.16 -14.91 8.66
CA GLY A 154 7.09 -13.79 8.51
C GLY A 154 8.19 -14.06 7.47
N GLN A 155 8.68 -15.32 7.36
CA GLN A 155 9.63 -15.70 6.32
C GLN A 155 9.00 -15.67 4.93
N ARG A 156 7.76 -16.17 4.78
CA ARG A 156 7.00 -16.06 3.52
C ARG A 156 6.77 -14.61 3.13
N GLN A 157 6.42 -13.77 4.10
CA GLN A 157 6.28 -12.33 3.88
C GLN A 157 7.59 -11.71 3.39
N SER A 158 8.73 -12.06 4.01
CA SER A 158 10.05 -11.60 3.57
C SER A 158 10.35 -12.01 2.12
N VAL A 159 10.00 -13.22 1.70
CA VAL A 159 10.17 -13.70 0.32
C VAL A 159 9.29 -12.88 -0.65
N ALA A 160 8.04 -12.61 -0.30
CA ALA A 160 7.13 -11.81 -1.14
C ALA A 160 7.64 -10.36 -1.31
N ILE A 161 8.13 -9.75 -0.22
CA ILE A 161 8.74 -8.41 -0.25
C ILE A 161 10.03 -8.44 -1.08
N ALA A 162 10.91 -9.43 -0.86
CA ALA A 162 12.15 -9.56 -1.61
C ALA A 162 11.92 -9.69 -3.12
N ARG A 163 10.87 -10.41 -3.53
CA ARG A 163 10.46 -10.51 -4.94
C ARG A 163 10.11 -9.14 -5.52
N ALA A 164 9.37 -8.32 -4.80
CA ALA A 164 9.03 -6.97 -5.26
C ALA A 164 10.27 -6.09 -5.41
N ILE A 165 11.19 -6.13 -4.42
CA ILE A 165 12.42 -5.33 -4.42
C ILE A 165 13.40 -5.77 -5.50
N LEU A 166 13.51 -7.07 -5.75
CA LEU A 166 14.38 -7.63 -6.80
C LEU A 166 14.04 -7.02 -8.17
N PHE A 167 12.81 -6.65 -8.41
CA PHE A 167 12.33 -6.04 -9.65
C PHE A 167 12.14 -4.52 -9.55
N ASN A 168 12.95 -3.86 -8.70
CA ASN A 168 13.06 -2.40 -8.58
C ASN A 168 11.74 -1.71 -8.21
N ALA A 169 10.94 -2.31 -7.34
CA ALA A 169 9.79 -1.63 -6.77
C ALA A 169 10.23 -0.34 -6.07
N ARG A 170 9.57 0.77 -6.38
CA ARG A 170 9.70 2.06 -5.71
C ARG A 170 8.47 2.38 -4.87
N ILE A 171 7.36 1.73 -5.22
CA ILE A 171 6.07 1.88 -4.56
C ILE A 171 5.57 0.48 -4.24
N LEU A 172 5.32 0.22 -2.97
CA LEU A 172 4.74 -1.02 -2.50
C LEU A 172 3.32 -0.81 -2.00
N ILE A 173 2.45 -1.66 -2.43
CA ILE A 173 1.11 -1.81 -1.87
C ILE A 173 1.13 -3.06 -1.02
N MET A 174 0.85 -2.92 0.28
CA MET A 174 0.79 -4.04 1.22
C MET A 174 -0.65 -4.18 1.73
N ASP A 175 -1.30 -5.27 1.35
CA ASP A 175 -2.68 -5.56 1.75
C ASP A 175 -2.66 -6.56 2.90
N GLU A 176 -2.96 -6.07 4.14
CA GLU A 176 -3.01 -6.84 5.38
C GLU A 176 -1.70 -7.64 5.65
N PRO A 177 -0.51 -7.00 5.64
CA PRO A 177 0.76 -7.74 5.69
C PRO A 177 1.03 -8.45 7.00
N THR A 178 0.34 -8.10 8.08
CA THR A 178 0.47 -8.68 9.43
C THR A 178 -0.67 -9.62 9.79
N ALA A 179 -1.68 -9.74 8.93
CA ALA A 179 -2.84 -10.59 9.19
C ALA A 179 -2.42 -12.06 9.38
N ALA A 180 -2.94 -12.68 10.41
CA ALA A 180 -2.67 -14.08 10.80
C ALA A 180 -1.20 -14.39 11.15
N LEU A 181 -0.39 -13.39 11.48
CA LEU A 181 0.97 -13.54 12.00
C LEU A 181 0.96 -13.48 13.53
N GLY A 182 1.91 -14.22 14.15
CA GLY A 182 2.16 -14.08 15.57
C GLY A 182 2.95 -12.79 15.90
N PRO A 183 3.02 -12.38 17.18
CA PRO A 183 3.65 -11.12 17.58
C PRO A 183 5.12 -10.97 17.11
N GLN A 184 5.90 -12.06 17.13
CA GLN A 184 7.29 -12.05 16.67
C GLN A 184 7.39 -11.86 15.16
N GLU A 185 6.49 -12.46 14.38
CA GLU A 185 6.45 -12.34 12.93
C GLU A 185 5.97 -10.95 12.51
N THR A 186 4.96 -10.40 13.22
CA THR A 186 4.51 -9.02 13.03
C THR A 186 5.65 -8.02 13.25
N ALA A 187 6.43 -8.18 14.33
CA ALA A 187 7.59 -7.34 14.58
C ALA A 187 8.64 -7.45 13.46
N GLN A 188 8.88 -8.66 12.91
CA GLN A 188 9.80 -8.84 11.78
C GLN A 188 9.30 -8.10 10.52
N VAL A 189 8.01 -8.17 10.22
CA VAL A 189 7.41 -7.42 9.11
C VAL A 189 7.51 -5.91 9.36
N GLY A 190 7.31 -5.47 10.58
CA GLY A 190 7.48 -4.07 10.98
C GLY A 190 8.89 -3.55 10.70
N GLU A 191 9.92 -4.30 11.08
CA GLU A 191 11.32 -3.93 10.79
C GLU A 191 11.61 -3.88 9.28
N LEU A 192 11.04 -4.81 8.50
CA LEU A 192 11.14 -4.77 7.03
C LEU A 192 10.50 -3.51 6.45
N VAL A 193 9.32 -3.11 6.92
CA VAL A 193 8.63 -1.88 6.49
C VAL A 193 9.50 -0.64 6.82
N LYS A 194 10.05 -0.57 8.04
CA LYS A 194 10.93 0.52 8.46
C LYS A 194 12.19 0.62 7.58
N GLN A 195 12.78 -0.53 7.24
CA GLN A 195 13.94 -0.56 6.36
C GLN A 195 13.60 -0.11 4.93
N LEU A 196 12.51 -0.61 4.34
CA LEU A 196 12.06 -0.21 3.01
C LEU A 196 11.80 1.29 2.93
N LYS A 197 11.18 1.84 3.98
CA LYS A 197 10.99 3.28 4.14
C LYS A 197 12.34 4.02 4.15
N SER A 198 13.33 3.55 4.88
CA SER A 198 14.67 4.16 4.91
C SER A 198 15.40 4.08 3.57
N ASP A 199 15.09 3.07 2.75
CA ASP A 199 15.58 2.90 1.38
C ASP A 199 14.85 3.84 0.38
N GLY A 200 13.92 4.69 0.85
CA GLY A 200 13.17 5.65 0.02
C GLY A 200 11.96 5.06 -0.71
N ILE A 201 11.56 3.83 -0.38
CA ILE A 201 10.38 3.19 -0.97
C ILE A 201 9.13 3.77 -0.32
N GLY A 202 8.17 4.21 -1.16
CA GLY A 202 6.85 4.62 -0.69
C GLY A 202 5.94 3.42 -0.51
N ILE A 203 5.15 3.40 0.57
CA ILE A 203 4.32 2.25 0.94
C ILE A 203 2.88 2.69 1.19
N PHE A 204 1.94 2.10 0.46
CA PHE A 204 0.53 2.08 0.85
C PHE A 204 0.27 0.83 1.70
N LEU A 205 -0.11 1.04 2.95
CA LEU A 205 -0.41 -0.01 3.91
C LEU A 205 -1.94 -0.11 4.11
N ILE A 206 -2.55 -1.23 3.75
CA ILE A 206 -3.93 -1.51 4.12
C ILE A 206 -3.88 -2.41 5.36
N SER A 207 -4.46 -1.96 6.45
CA SER A 207 -4.60 -2.75 7.66
C SER A 207 -5.92 -2.39 8.36
N HIS A 208 -6.45 -3.34 9.12
CA HIS A 208 -7.57 -3.11 10.02
C HIS A 208 -7.10 -3.01 11.48
N ASP A 209 -5.84 -3.31 11.76
CA ASP A 209 -5.23 -3.17 13.08
C ASP A 209 -4.68 -1.74 13.25
N ILE A 210 -5.34 -0.96 14.08
CA ILE A 210 -4.96 0.43 14.35
C ILE A 210 -3.62 0.51 15.07
N HIS A 211 -3.26 -0.46 15.91
CA HIS A 211 -2.00 -0.47 16.61
C HIS A 211 -0.82 -0.59 15.64
N ASP A 212 -0.86 -1.57 14.74
CA ASP A 212 0.14 -1.75 13.69
C ASP A 212 0.26 -0.49 12.81
N VAL A 213 -0.88 0.15 12.50
CA VAL A 213 -0.90 1.37 11.70
C VAL A 213 -0.15 2.51 12.39
N PHE A 214 -0.39 2.74 13.68
CA PHE A 214 0.29 3.80 14.42
C PHE A 214 1.78 3.52 14.68
N GLU A 215 2.19 2.25 14.66
CA GLU A 215 3.60 1.87 14.74
C GLU A 215 4.35 2.08 13.42
N LEU A 216 3.70 1.82 12.27
CA LEU A 216 4.37 1.70 10.99
C LEU A 216 4.14 2.90 10.05
N ALA A 217 2.96 3.54 10.12
CA ALA A 217 2.58 4.58 9.18
C ALA A 217 2.96 5.99 9.66
N ASP A 218 3.35 6.81 8.70
CA ASP A 218 3.57 8.26 8.91
C ASP A 218 2.27 9.04 8.83
N ARG A 219 1.37 8.56 7.96
CA ARG A 219 0.11 9.22 7.67
C ARG A 219 -1.00 8.19 7.48
N VAL A 220 -2.19 8.55 7.93
CA VAL A 220 -3.41 7.80 7.73
C VAL A 220 -4.30 8.50 6.70
N CYS A 221 -4.93 7.73 5.83
CA CYS A 221 -5.99 8.17 4.94
C CYS A 221 -7.23 7.33 5.23
N VAL A 222 -8.30 7.97 5.70
CA VAL A 222 -9.53 7.26 6.07
C VAL A 222 -10.55 7.35 4.96
N MET A 223 -11.06 6.19 4.52
CA MET A 223 -12.13 6.09 3.52
C MET A 223 -13.45 5.64 4.14
N LYS A 224 -14.55 6.18 3.63
CA LYS A 224 -15.93 5.78 3.98
C LYS A 224 -16.83 5.93 2.76
N ASN A 225 -17.59 4.88 2.44
CA ASN A 225 -18.56 4.88 1.32
C ASN A 225 -17.96 5.38 -0.01
N GLY A 226 -16.78 4.91 -0.35
CA GLY A 226 -16.07 5.25 -1.59
C GLY A 226 -15.34 6.60 -1.58
N GLN A 227 -15.40 7.36 -0.51
CA GLN A 227 -14.83 8.71 -0.42
C GLN A 227 -13.75 8.81 0.66
N VAL A 228 -12.78 9.69 0.46
CA VAL A 228 -11.81 10.06 1.50
C VAL A 228 -12.50 10.96 2.52
N VAL A 229 -12.56 10.53 3.77
CA VAL A 229 -13.01 11.33 4.90
C VAL A 229 -11.98 12.38 5.26
N GLY A 230 -10.71 11.97 5.34
CA GLY A 230 -9.60 12.87 5.61
C GLY A 230 -8.29 12.13 5.69
N THR A 231 -7.22 12.92 5.76
CA THR A 231 -5.85 12.46 5.96
C THR A 231 -5.24 13.17 7.16
N ALA A 232 -4.40 12.46 7.91
CA ALA A 232 -3.68 13.03 9.05
C ALA A 232 -2.32 12.37 9.22
N ARG A 233 -1.34 13.07 9.78
CA ARG A 233 -0.12 12.43 10.29
C ARG A 233 -0.48 11.64 11.54
N THR A 234 0.13 10.48 11.74
CA THR A 234 -0.09 9.67 12.94
C THR A 234 0.33 10.39 14.23
N THR A 235 1.23 11.36 14.13
CA THR A 235 1.67 12.24 15.23
C THR A 235 0.65 13.31 15.62
N ASP A 236 -0.30 13.64 14.73
CA ASP A 236 -1.22 14.78 14.89
C ASP A 236 -2.61 14.36 15.34
N VAL A 237 -2.86 13.05 15.41
CA VAL A 237 -4.15 12.44 15.78
C VAL A 237 -3.95 11.25 16.70
N THR A 238 -4.97 10.95 17.49
CA THR A 238 -5.01 9.77 18.37
C THR A 238 -5.69 8.59 17.65
N GLN A 239 -5.50 7.38 18.19
CA GLN A 239 -6.21 6.17 17.70
C GLN A 239 -7.73 6.33 17.78
N ASP A 240 -8.24 6.91 18.87
CA ASP A 240 -9.69 7.16 19.05
C ASP A 240 -10.24 8.16 18.03
N GLU A 241 -9.49 9.20 17.70
CA GLU A 241 -9.87 10.15 16.64
C GLU A 241 -9.93 9.49 15.27
N VAL A 242 -8.97 8.63 14.95
CA VAL A 242 -8.99 7.85 13.70
C VAL A 242 -10.17 6.86 13.68
N LEU A 243 -10.47 6.21 14.79
CA LEU A 243 -11.69 5.39 14.93
C LEU A 243 -12.95 6.23 14.73
N GLY A 244 -12.99 7.44 15.28
CA GLY A 244 -14.08 8.42 15.04
C GLY A 244 -14.23 8.77 13.56
N MET A 245 -13.12 8.96 12.83
CA MET A 245 -13.18 9.17 11.37
C MET A 245 -13.77 7.95 10.65
N ILE A 246 -13.35 6.75 11.01
CA ILE A 246 -13.84 5.49 10.40
C ILE A 246 -15.35 5.32 10.67
N ILE A 247 -15.77 5.44 11.92
CA ILE A 247 -17.15 5.13 12.36
C ILE A 247 -18.11 6.27 11.99
N LEU A 248 -17.79 7.48 12.36
CA LEU A 248 -18.67 8.65 12.22
C LEU A 248 -18.43 9.40 10.91
N GLY A 249 -17.26 9.31 10.32
CA GLY A 249 -16.86 10.11 9.15
C GLY A 249 -16.57 11.58 9.52
N LYS A 250 -16.26 11.87 10.78
CA LYS A 250 -15.94 13.21 11.26
C LYS A 250 -14.43 13.39 11.34
N CYS A 251 -13.93 14.48 10.75
CA CYS A 251 -12.52 14.83 10.78
C CYS A 251 -12.17 15.53 12.10
N PRO A 252 -11.15 15.08 12.86
CA PRO A 252 -10.63 15.80 14.01
C PRO A 252 -9.82 17.03 13.57
N PRO A 253 -9.53 17.98 14.47
CA PRO A 253 -8.78 19.20 14.14
C PRO A 253 -7.37 18.95 13.55
N GLY A 254 -6.72 17.85 13.92
CA GLY A 254 -5.39 17.45 13.39
C GLY A 254 -5.41 16.82 12.00
N ALA A 255 -6.59 16.59 11.42
CA ALA A 255 -6.72 15.98 10.10
C ALA A 255 -7.13 16.99 9.02
N ILE A 256 -6.66 16.76 7.80
CA ILE A 256 -7.08 17.51 6.60
C ILE A 256 -8.38 16.86 6.09
N PRO A 257 -9.52 17.58 6.08
CA PRO A 257 -10.79 17.02 5.65
C PRO A 257 -10.79 16.69 4.15
N GLY A 258 -11.29 15.51 3.81
CA GLY A 258 -11.55 15.10 2.45
C GLY A 258 -13.01 15.33 2.02
N PRO A 259 -13.36 15.06 0.74
CA PRO A 259 -14.72 15.23 0.22
C PRO A 259 -15.80 14.49 1.02
N GLY A 260 -15.44 13.32 1.59
CA GLY A 260 -16.34 12.52 2.41
C GLY A 260 -16.81 13.23 3.69
N ALA A 261 -15.89 13.87 4.42
CA ALA A 261 -16.24 14.62 5.63
C ALA A 261 -17.13 15.81 5.33
N LEU A 262 -16.85 16.54 4.24
CA LEU A 262 -17.63 17.70 3.83
C LEU A 262 -19.08 17.32 3.50
N LYS A 263 -19.28 16.20 2.80
CA LYS A 263 -20.64 15.69 2.49
C LYS A 263 -21.39 15.23 3.75
N ILE A 264 -20.71 14.60 4.72
CA ILE A 264 -21.33 14.19 5.99
C ILE A 264 -21.71 15.41 6.80
N ALA A 265 -20.83 16.39 6.95
CA ALA A 265 -21.12 17.64 7.65
C ALA A 265 -22.33 18.39 7.04
N ALA A 266 -22.41 18.45 5.71
CA ALA A 266 -23.54 19.06 5.02
C ALA A 266 -24.87 18.33 5.28
N ARG A 267 -24.85 16.99 5.34
CA ARG A 267 -26.03 16.18 5.69
C ARG A 267 -26.48 16.38 7.14
N ASP A 268 -25.55 16.44 8.08
CA ASP A 268 -25.84 16.66 9.49
C ASP A 268 -26.44 18.06 9.70
N GLN A 269 -25.92 19.10 9.03
CA GLN A 269 -26.49 20.44 9.04
C GLN A 269 -27.90 20.51 8.42
N ALA A 270 -28.15 19.77 7.35
CA ALA A 270 -29.45 19.70 6.73
C ALA A 270 -30.51 19.04 7.65
N ARG A 271 -30.08 17.97 8.38
CA ARG A 271 -30.96 17.29 9.36
C ARG A 271 -31.29 18.15 10.57
N SER A 272 -30.34 18.94 11.07
CA SER A 272 -30.57 19.84 12.22
C SER A 272 -31.50 21.03 11.91
N ARG A 273 -31.77 21.29 10.63
CA ARG A 273 -32.69 22.36 10.17
C ARG A 273 -34.11 21.86 9.92
N LEU A 274 -34.37 20.55 9.97
CA LEU A 274 -35.73 20.02 9.87
C LEU A 274 -36.43 20.21 11.22
N PRO A 275 -37.63 20.82 11.29
CA PRO A 275 -38.35 20.91 12.54
C PRO A 275 -38.72 19.51 13.03
N ASP A 276 -38.64 19.31 14.35
CA ASP A 276 -39.12 18.10 15.00
C ASP A 276 -40.61 17.94 14.70
N THR A 277 -40.94 16.95 13.88
CA THR A 277 -42.35 16.57 13.57
C THR A 277 -42.84 15.52 14.54
#